data_485d8d3bb9a30589a97b51540dda4949
#
_entry.id   485d8d3bb9a30589a97b51540dda4949
#
_cell.length_a   1.000
_cell.length_b   1.000
_cell.length_c   1.000
_cell.angle_alpha   90.00
_cell.angle_beta   90.00
_cell.angle_gamma   90.00
#
_symmetry.space_group_name_H-M   'P 1'
#
loop_
_entity.id
_entity.type
_entity.pdbx_description
1 polymer ?
#
loop_
_entity_poly.entity_id
_entity_poly.type
_entity_poly.pdbx_seq_one_letter_code
_entity_poly.pdbx_strand_id
1 'polypeptide(L)'
;MGVKEKNLRAAIVAQCRAMSAAGLSPGSVGNISVRLGDAMVITPSAVPYEVLRPELLATMPLNGEYGAWSGSLKPSTEWRFHLDIMRARPDVGAIVHSHPPYCTALATLNRPILAAHYMIADFGGPVIECTRYAPFGTKELSELAVAGLGPRHAVLLGNHGAIAVGQDLDVAMRRAQELETLARIYCLAIGVGRPAILSDEEVGRIVERFKDYGAAAETRRAIAPPKKRARRGAAKAAATKRGGKKKTTRKKPHSPGR
;
A
#
# COMPACT_ATOMS: atom_id res chain seq x y z
N MET A 1 -19.04 -1.43 8.03
CA MET A 1 -17.62 -1.03 7.92
C MET A 1 -17.27 -0.09 9.06
N GLY A 2 -16.32 -0.48 9.94
CA GLY A 2 -15.86 0.35 11.05
C GLY A 2 -14.97 1.51 10.59
N VAL A 3 -14.78 2.53 11.46
CA VAL A 3 -13.93 3.70 11.15
C VAL A 3 -12.50 3.31 10.76
N LYS A 4 -11.90 2.33 11.46
CA LYS A 4 -10.55 1.84 11.17
C LYS A 4 -10.44 1.26 9.75
N GLU A 5 -11.40 0.47 9.33
CA GLU A 5 -11.44 -0.12 8.00
C GLU A 5 -11.64 0.95 6.90
N LYS A 6 -12.53 1.94 7.12
CA LYS A 6 -12.71 3.06 6.18
C LYS A 6 -11.41 3.82 5.94
N ASN A 7 -10.69 4.12 7.02
CA ASN A 7 -9.40 4.81 6.93
C ASN A 7 -8.37 3.97 6.20
N LEU A 8 -8.30 2.66 6.45
CA LEU A 8 -7.41 1.74 5.76
C LEU A 8 -7.67 1.70 4.25
N ARG A 9 -8.93 1.53 3.86
CA ARG A 9 -9.34 1.49 2.44
C ARG A 9 -9.02 2.82 1.74
N ALA A 10 -9.23 3.95 2.40
CA ALA A 10 -8.87 5.26 1.87
C ALA A 10 -7.34 5.40 1.70
N ALA A 11 -6.55 4.88 2.65
CA ALA A 11 -5.10 4.87 2.55
C ALA A 11 -4.61 3.99 1.38
N ILE A 12 -5.19 2.81 1.15
CA ILE A 12 -4.87 1.96 -0.01
C ILE A 12 -5.11 2.73 -1.31
N VAL A 13 -6.28 3.38 -1.46
CA VAL A 13 -6.60 4.17 -2.65
C VAL A 13 -5.61 5.31 -2.87
N ALA A 14 -5.22 6.01 -1.80
CA ALA A 14 -4.22 7.08 -1.88
C ALA A 14 -2.86 6.54 -2.33
N GLN A 15 -2.43 5.38 -1.80
CA GLN A 15 -1.16 4.75 -2.20
C GLN A 15 -1.18 4.20 -3.63
N CYS A 16 -2.32 3.70 -4.14
CA CYS A 16 -2.45 3.33 -5.55
C CYS A 16 -2.19 4.53 -6.47
N ARG A 17 -2.75 5.70 -6.15
CA ARG A 17 -2.51 6.94 -6.90
C ARG A 17 -1.05 7.41 -6.78
N ALA A 18 -0.47 7.31 -5.58
CA ALA A 18 0.94 7.65 -5.36
C ALA A 18 1.87 6.70 -6.14
N MET A 19 1.56 5.40 -6.20
CA MET A 19 2.29 4.40 -6.97
C MET A 19 2.30 4.73 -8.47
N SER A 20 1.14 5.11 -9.03
CA SER A 20 1.03 5.55 -10.42
C SER A 20 1.80 6.85 -10.67
N ALA A 21 1.64 7.86 -9.80
CA ALA A 21 2.34 9.14 -9.91
C ALA A 21 3.87 9.02 -9.79
N ALA A 22 4.35 8.04 -9.02
CA ALA A 22 5.78 7.72 -8.89
C ALA A 22 6.36 6.90 -10.07
N GLY A 23 5.54 6.56 -11.07
CA GLY A 23 5.97 5.77 -12.22
C GLY A 23 6.23 4.29 -11.92
N LEU A 24 5.78 3.79 -10.76
CA LEU A 24 5.95 2.38 -10.39
C LEU A 24 4.95 1.46 -11.10
N SER A 25 3.85 2.01 -11.60
CA SER A 25 2.81 1.25 -12.29
C SER A 25 2.17 2.11 -13.35
N PRO A 26 2.52 1.93 -14.62
CA PRO A 26 1.87 2.63 -15.72
C PRO A 26 0.41 2.17 -15.85
N GLY A 27 -0.52 3.11 -15.97
CA GLY A 27 -1.95 2.81 -16.05
C GLY A 27 -2.51 2.25 -14.73
N SER A 28 -3.22 1.12 -14.81
CA SER A 28 -3.84 0.42 -13.67
C SER A 28 -3.22 -0.96 -13.39
N VAL A 29 -2.01 -1.21 -13.90
CA VAL A 29 -1.28 -2.45 -13.62
C VAL A 29 -0.71 -2.42 -12.21
N GLY A 30 -0.59 -3.60 -11.60
CA GLY A 30 -0.20 -3.71 -10.20
C GLY A 30 -1.40 -3.66 -9.25
N ASN A 31 -1.15 -3.93 -8.00
CA ASN A 31 -2.19 -4.03 -6.97
C ASN A 31 -1.58 -3.93 -5.57
N ILE A 32 -2.42 -3.55 -4.62
CA ILE A 32 -2.03 -3.37 -3.22
C ILE A 32 -2.98 -4.16 -2.33
N SER A 33 -2.44 -4.89 -1.36
CA SER A 33 -3.23 -5.48 -0.29
C SER A 33 -2.69 -5.13 1.09
N VAL A 34 -3.59 -5.08 2.08
CA VAL A 34 -3.26 -4.79 3.48
C VAL A 34 -4.02 -5.73 4.39
N ARG A 35 -3.34 -6.31 5.37
CA ARG A 35 -3.91 -7.16 6.42
C ARG A 35 -4.84 -6.35 7.33
N LEU A 36 -6.02 -6.90 7.59
CA LEU A 36 -7.00 -6.35 8.51
C LEU A 36 -7.52 -7.47 9.42
N GLY A 37 -6.85 -7.71 10.55
CA GLY A 37 -7.15 -8.85 11.40
C GLY A 37 -6.93 -10.17 10.64
N ASP A 38 -7.94 -11.04 10.64
CA ASP A 38 -7.94 -12.34 9.96
C ASP A 38 -8.34 -12.26 8.48
N ALA A 39 -8.26 -11.08 7.88
CA ALA A 39 -8.55 -10.85 6.47
C ALA A 39 -7.50 -9.94 5.83
N MET A 40 -7.51 -9.85 4.51
CA MET A 40 -6.82 -8.81 3.76
C MET A 40 -7.83 -7.98 2.96
N VAL A 41 -7.56 -6.69 2.83
CA VAL A 41 -8.24 -5.78 1.89
C VAL A 41 -7.35 -5.64 0.68
N ILE A 42 -7.90 -5.82 -0.52
CA ILE A 42 -7.14 -5.80 -1.78
C ILE A 42 -7.85 -4.97 -2.84
N THR A 43 -7.08 -4.35 -3.72
CA THR A 43 -7.58 -3.63 -4.89
C THR A 43 -8.31 -4.56 -5.86
N PRO A 44 -9.37 -4.08 -6.55
CA PRO A 44 -10.06 -4.86 -7.58
C PRO A 44 -9.27 -4.92 -8.89
N SER A 45 -9.65 -5.86 -9.76
CA SER A 45 -9.10 -5.95 -11.12
C SER A 45 -9.56 -4.80 -12.01
N ALA A 46 -8.66 -4.31 -12.86
CA ALA A 46 -8.96 -3.46 -14.01
C ALA A 46 -9.73 -2.17 -13.71
N VAL A 47 -9.60 -1.62 -12.50
CA VAL A 47 -10.15 -0.31 -12.13
C VAL A 47 -9.03 0.73 -12.16
N PRO A 48 -9.13 1.76 -13.01
CA PRO A 48 -8.15 2.85 -13.02
C PRO A 48 -8.05 3.53 -11.65
N TYR A 49 -6.83 3.83 -11.21
CA TYR A 49 -6.59 4.38 -9.86
C TYR A 49 -7.20 5.77 -9.64
N GLU A 50 -7.41 6.53 -10.72
CA GLU A 50 -8.06 7.85 -10.68
C GLU A 50 -9.51 7.76 -10.21
N VAL A 51 -10.22 6.70 -10.64
CA VAL A 51 -11.62 6.46 -10.29
C VAL A 51 -11.81 5.44 -9.17
N LEU A 52 -10.72 4.84 -8.69
CA LEU A 52 -10.77 3.88 -7.58
C LEU A 52 -11.27 4.57 -6.31
N ARG A 53 -12.22 3.92 -5.62
CA ARG A 53 -12.82 4.39 -4.36
C ARG A 53 -12.73 3.30 -3.28
N PRO A 54 -12.71 3.68 -1.99
CA PRO A 54 -12.61 2.74 -0.87
C PRO A 54 -13.65 1.61 -0.88
N GLU A 55 -14.87 1.88 -1.36
CA GLU A 55 -15.98 0.92 -1.40
C GLU A 55 -15.78 -0.17 -2.46
N LEU A 56 -14.90 0.06 -3.43
CA LEU A 56 -14.63 -0.87 -4.53
C LEU A 56 -13.60 -1.95 -4.17
N LEU A 57 -12.88 -1.79 -3.07
CA LEU A 57 -11.88 -2.76 -2.63
C LEU A 57 -12.56 -4.02 -2.11
N ALA A 58 -12.01 -5.18 -2.45
CA ALA A 58 -12.46 -6.47 -1.94
C ALA A 58 -11.84 -6.80 -0.58
N THR A 59 -12.52 -7.63 0.19
CA THR A 59 -12.00 -8.24 1.42
C THR A 59 -11.93 -9.75 1.24
N MET A 60 -10.79 -10.35 1.58
CA MET A 60 -10.56 -11.80 1.49
C MET A 60 -10.12 -12.34 2.85
N PRO A 61 -10.74 -13.43 3.36
CA PRO A 61 -10.32 -14.04 4.61
C PRO A 61 -8.94 -14.69 4.45
N LEU A 62 -8.07 -14.51 5.42
CA LEU A 62 -6.78 -15.21 5.49
C LEU A 62 -6.96 -16.67 5.92
N ASN A 63 -7.98 -16.94 6.73
CA ASN A 63 -8.38 -18.27 7.18
C ASN A 63 -9.73 -18.63 6.55
N GLY A 64 -9.98 -19.91 6.29
CA GLY A 64 -11.23 -20.37 5.69
C GLY A 64 -11.09 -20.79 4.22
N GLU A 65 -12.19 -20.69 3.46
CA GLU A 65 -12.23 -21.13 2.06
C GLU A 65 -11.25 -20.33 1.19
N TYR A 66 -10.42 -21.05 0.43
CA TYR A 66 -9.39 -20.46 -0.40
C TYR A 66 -10.00 -19.71 -1.59
N GLY A 67 -9.69 -18.43 -1.68
CA GLY A 67 -10.22 -17.56 -2.73
C GLY A 67 -11.59 -16.97 -2.44
N ALA A 68 -12.18 -17.23 -1.28
CA ALA A 68 -13.41 -16.56 -0.85
C ALA A 68 -13.16 -15.04 -0.71
N TRP A 69 -14.15 -14.25 -1.08
CA TRP A 69 -14.08 -12.79 -1.00
C TRP A 69 -15.44 -12.18 -0.78
N SER A 70 -15.45 -10.92 -0.33
CA SER A 70 -16.63 -10.07 -0.21
C SER A 70 -16.33 -8.66 -0.69
N GLY A 71 -17.34 -7.93 -1.15
CA GLY A 71 -17.22 -6.58 -1.68
C GLY A 71 -18.10 -6.38 -2.91
N SER A 72 -18.03 -5.19 -3.51
CA SER A 72 -18.81 -4.84 -4.71
C SER A 72 -18.15 -5.29 -6.00
N LEU A 73 -16.83 -5.43 -6.01
CA LEU A 73 -16.04 -5.88 -7.16
C LEU A 73 -15.15 -7.06 -6.78
N LYS A 74 -14.84 -7.90 -7.76
CA LYS A 74 -13.88 -9.00 -7.61
C LYS A 74 -12.51 -8.47 -7.24
N PRO A 75 -11.74 -9.17 -6.38
CA PRO A 75 -10.36 -8.84 -6.10
C PRO A 75 -9.51 -8.87 -7.37
N SER A 76 -8.32 -8.26 -7.32
CA SER A 76 -7.30 -8.42 -8.38
C SER A 76 -7.18 -9.89 -8.80
N THR A 77 -7.00 -10.14 -10.09
CA THR A 77 -6.74 -11.49 -10.61
C THR A 77 -5.50 -12.13 -9.98
N GLU A 78 -4.64 -11.30 -9.40
CA GLU A 78 -3.39 -11.72 -8.75
C GLU A 78 -3.51 -11.87 -7.23
N TRP A 79 -4.74 -11.89 -6.70
CA TRP A 79 -5.01 -12.06 -5.27
C TRP A 79 -4.28 -13.24 -4.64
N ARG A 80 -3.96 -14.26 -5.44
CA ARG A 80 -3.43 -15.53 -4.97
C ARG A 80 -2.08 -15.37 -4.26
N PHE A 81 -1.10 -14.74 -4.87
CA PHE A 81 0.18 -14.53 -4.21
C PHE A 81 0.08 -13.54 -3.02
N HIS A 82 -0.84 -12.57 -3.03
CA HIS A 82 -1.09 -11.74 -1.84
C HIS A 82 -1.59 -12.58 -0.66
N LEU A 83 -2.56 -13.46 -0.91
CA LEU A 83 -3.12 -14.33 0.11
C LEU A 83 -2.06 -15.31 0.63
N ASP A 84 -1.34 -15.96 -0.27
CA ASP A 84 -0.38 -17.00 0.08
C ASP A 84 0.86 -16.43 0.81
N ILE A 85 1.36 -15.26 0.39
CA ILE A 85 2.42 -14.54 1.12
C ILE A 85 1.94 -14.17 2.53
N MET A 86 0.73 -13.59 2.68
CA MET A 86 0.23 -13.21 3.99
C MET A 86 -0.03 -14.43 4.90
N ARG A 87 -0.40 -15.58 4.34
CA ARG A 87 -0.54 -16.83 5.09
C ARG A 87 0.81 -17.39 5.54
N ALA A 88 1.82 -17.36 4.66
CA ALA A 88 3.17 -17.86 4.95
C ALA A 88 3.97 -16.93 5.87
N ARG A 89 3.66 -15.63 5.87
CA ARG A 89 4.40 -14.55 6.54
C ARG A 89 3.48 -13.71 7.43
N PRO A 90 3.26 -14.11 8.70
CA PRO A 90 2.42 -13.36 9.64
C PRO A 90 2.93 -11.94 9.94
N ASP A 91 4.23 -11.70 9.76
CA ASP A 91 4.90 -10.40 9.90
C ASP A 91 4.59 -9.44 8.74
N VAL A 92 4.08 -9.94 7.61
CA VAL A 92 3.68 -9.11 6.47
C VAL A 92 2.29 -8.53 6.71
N GLY A 93 2.24 -7.21 6.88
CA GLY A 93 1.00 -6.44 7.02
C GLY A 93 0.51 -5.80 5.73
N ALA A 94 1.40 -5.58 4.73
CA ALA A 94 1.01 -5.03 3.43
C ALA A 94 1.90 -5.56 2.31
N ILE A 95 1.33 -5.61 1.10
CA ILE A 95 1.99 -6.05 -0.12
C ILE A 95 1.70 -5.03 -1.23
N VAL A 96 2.74 -4.59 -1.91
CA VAL A 96 2.69 -3.77 -3.12
C VAL A 96 3.26 -4.59 -4.27
N HIS A 97 2.42 -4.88 -5.25
CA HIS A 97 2.85 -5.42 -6.54
C HIS A 97 2.79 -4.31 -7.58
N SER A 98 3.86 -4.17 -8.36
CA SER A 98 4.03 -3.10 -9.34
C SER A 98 4.92 -3.53 -10.49
N HIS A 99 4.88 -2.75 -11.59
CA HIS A 99 5.67 -3.01 -12.80
C HIS A 99 6.62 -1.84 -13.09
N PRO A 100 7.52 -1.50 -12.15
CA PRO A 100 8.41 -0.37 -12.33
C PRO A 100 9.48 -0.68 -13.38
N PRO A 101 9.91 0.32 -14.19
CA PRO A 101 10.70 0.08 -15.40
C PRO A 101 12.00 -0.71 -15.18
N TYR A 102 12.79 -0.36 -14.18
CA TYR A 102 14.09 -1.00 -13.97
C TYR A 102 13.98 -2.37 -13.32
N CYS A 103 13.05 -2.55 -12.37
CA CYS A 103 12.74 -3.88 -11.84
C CYS A 103 12.24 -4.81 -12.94
N THR A 104 11.33 -4.32 -13.80
CA THR A 104 10.80 -5.09 -14.92
C THR A 104 11.88 -5.41 -15.95
N ALA A 105 12.80 -4.49 -16.24
CA ALA A 105 13.94 -4.75 -17.13
C ALA A 105 14.81 -5.90 -16.60
N LEU A 106 15.14 -5.92 -15.31
CA LEU A 106 15.88 -7.03 -14.69
C LEU A 106 15.07 -8.33 -14.69
N ALA A 107 13.77 -8.24 -14.42
CA ALA A 107 12.87 -9.38 -14.44
C ALA A 107 12.76 -10.03 -15.85
N THR A 108 12.78 -9.23 -16.94
CA THR A 108 12.79 -9.76 -18.30
C THR A 108 14.10 -10.48 -18.67
N LEU A 109 15.17 -10.20 -17.93
CA LEU A 109 16.46 -10.88 -18.06
C LEU A 109 16.60 -12.07 -17.09
N ASN A 110 15.58 -12.34 -16.26
CA ASN A 110 15.63 -13.28 -15.14
C ASN A 110 16.85 -13.03 -14.23
N ARG A 111 17.18 -11.75 -13.99
CA ARG A 111 18.34 -11.34 -13.21
C ARG A 111 17.93 -10.86 -11.81
N PRO A 112 18.52 -11.40 -10.75
CA PRO A 112 18.39 -10.87 -9.38
C PRO A 112 19.13 -9.53 -9.26
N ILE A 113 18.80 -8.76 -8.23
CA ILE A 113 19.57 -7.58 -7.82
C ILE A 113 20.57 -8.03 -6.76
N LEU A 114 21.86 -7.84 -7.06
CA LEU A 114 22.94 -8.16 -6.13
C LEU A 114 23.32 -6.95 -5.27
N ALA A 115 24.09 -7.17 -4.21
CA ALA A 115 24.49 -6.16 -3.22
C ALA A 115 25.50 -5.13 -3.77
N ALA A 116 25.17 -4.47 -4.87
CA ALA A 116 25.98 -3.37 -5.43
C ALA A 116 25.80 -2.06 -4.64
N HIS A 117 24.75 -1.97 -3.80
CA HIS A 117 24.48 -0.80 -2.97
C HIS A 117 24.01 -1.24 -1.58
N TYR A 118 24.48 -0.57 -0.52
CA TYR A 118 24.23 -0.98 0.86
C TYR A 118 22.74 -1.00 1.27
N MET A 119 21.90 -0.20 0.61
CA MET A 119 20.46 -0.15 0.88
C MET A 119 19.72 -1.47 0.58
N ILE A 120 20.35 -2.42 -0.11
CA ILE A 120 19.79 -3.77 -0.30
C ILE A 120 19.49 -4.44 1.06
N ALA A 121 20.21 -4.04 2.11
CA ALA A 121 20.01 -4.55 3.47
C ALA A 121 18.60 -4.27 4.03
N ASP A 122 17.88 -3.22 3.55
CA ASP A 122 16.47 -2.98 3.93
C ASP A 122 15.53 -4.10 3.45
N PHE A 123 15.99 -4.89 2.49
CA PHE A 123 15.26 -6.06 2.00
C PHE A 123 15.61 -7.37 2.72
N GLY A 124 16.45 -7.31 3.76
CA GLY A 124 16.72 -8.43 4.65
C GLY A 124 17.81 -9.37 4.17
N GLY A 125 18.66 -8.94 3.22
CA GLY A 125 19.81 -9.74 2.80
C GLY A 125 20.51 -9.25 1.53
N PRO A 126 21.54 -9.98 1.05
CA PRO A 126 22.44 -9.52 0.00
C PRO A 126 21.90 -9.65 -1.43
N VAL A 127 20.75 -10.29 -1.63
CA VAL A 127 20.15 -10.53 -2.95
C VAL A 127 18.65 -10.31 -2.90
N ILE A 128 18.11 -9.62 -3.88
CA ILE A 128 16.68 -9.64 -4.20
C ILE A 128 16.51 -10.60 -5.37
N GLU A 129 15.87 -11.72 -5.09
CA GLU A 129 15.71 -12.82 -6.05
C GLU A 129 14.82 -12.43 -7.23
N CYS A 130 15.00 -13.12 -8.37
CA CYS A 130 14.12 -13.09 -9.51
C CYS A 130 13.57 -14.49 -9.75
N THR A 131 12.24 -14.64 -9.77
CA THR A 131 11.62 -15.92 -10.06
C THR A 131 11.70 -16.23 -11.55
N ARG A 132 11.55 -17.49 -11.94
CA ARG A 132 11.21 -17.82 -13.31
C ARG A 132 9.81 -17.28 -13.69
N TYR A 133 9.53 -17.18 -14.98
CA TYR A 133 8.20 -16.79 -15.46
C TYR A 133 7.14 -17.82 -15.10
N ALA A 134 5.96 -17.33 -14.71
CA ALA A 134 4.71 -18.08 -14.69
C ALA A 134 3.56 -17.14 -15.08
N PRO A 135 2.46 -17.63 -15.68
CA PRO A 135 1.33 -16.80 -16.08
C PRO A 135 0.69 -16.09 -14.87
N PHE A 136 0.26 -14.84 -15.05
CA PHE A 136 -0.38 -14.06 -13.99
C PHE A 136 -1.65 -14.74 -13.46
N GLY A 137 -1.92 -14.58 -12.16
CA GLY A 137 -3.10 -15.14 -11.48
C GLY A 137 -3.07 -16.65 -11.22
N THR A 138 -2.02 -17.36 -11.66
CA THR A 138 -1.90 -18.80 -11.48
C THR A 138 -1.40 -19.20 -10.09
N LYS A 139 -1.65 -20.45 -9.73
CA LYS A 139 -1.08 -21.08 -8.53
C LYS A 139 0.45 -21.13 -8.62
N GLU A 140 0.97 -21.46 -9.78
CA GLU A 140 2.41 -21.54 -10.02
C GLU A 140 3.11 -20.21 -9.74
N LEU A 141 2.58 -19.08 -10.25
CA LEU A 141 3.13 -17.76 -9.95
C LEU A 141 3.13 -17.47 -8.44
N SER A 142 2.06 -17.84 -7.74
CA SER A 142 1.96 -17.65 -6.29
C SER A 142 3.02 -18.44 -5.54
N GLU A 143 3.20 -19.73 -5.87
CA GLU A 143 4.22 -20.59 -5.27
C GLU A 143 5.63 -20.04 -5.51
N LEU A 144 5.92 -19.59 -6.74
CA LEU A 144 7.19 -18.95 -7.08
C LEU A 144 7.41 -17.64 -6.31
N ALA A 145 6.37 -16.81 -6.18
CA ALA A 145 6.45 -15.55 -5.44
C ALA A 145 6.74 -15.80 -3.95
N VAL A 146 6.05 -16.76 -3.31
CA VAL A 146 6.28 -17.13 -1.92
C VAL A 146 7.70 -17.66 -1.73
N ALA A 147 8.14 -18.58 -2.59
CA ALA A 147 9.46 -19.20 -2.49
C ALA A 147 10.58 -18.17 -2.75
N GLY A 148 10.45 -17.33 -3.79
CA GLY A 148 11.44 -16.32 -4.14
C GLY A 148 11.52 -15.18 -3.13
N LEU A 149 10.40 -14.82 -2.51
CA LEU A 149 10.38 -13.84 -1.43
C LEU A 149 11.10 -14.40 -0.19
N GLY A 150 10.81 -15.65 0.20
CA GLY A 150 11.39 -16.26 1.39
C GLY A 150 11.28 -15.37 2.63
N PRO A 151 12.35 -15.18 3.41
CA PRO A 151 12.37 -14.27 4.57
C PRO A 151 12.58 -12.79 4.20
N ARG A 152 12.78 -12.48 2.92
CA ARG A 152 13.12 -11.14 2.43
C ARG A 152 11.88 -10.27 2.30
N HIS A 153 12.10 -9.01 1.87
CA HIS A 153 11.04 -8.02 1.78
C HIS A 153 10.71 -7.61 0.34
N ALA A 154 11.38 -8.19 -0.65
CA ALA A 154 11.04 -8.02 -2.06
C ALA A 154 11.48 -9.22 -2.90
N VAL A 155 10.83 -9.37 -4.06
CA VAL A 155 11.15 -10.35 -5.10
C VAL A 155 10.78 -9.80 -6.47
N LEU A 156 11.58 -10.06 -7.48
CA LEU A 156 11.25 -9.83 -8.88
C LEU A 156 10.53 -11.05 -9.44
N LEU A 157 9.50 -10.80 -10.24
CA LEU A 157 8.74 -11.84 -10.94
C LEU A 157 9.20 -11.89 -12.40
N GLY A 158 9.79 -13.00 -12.82
CA GLY A 158 10.35 -13.16 -14.18
C GLY A 158 9.38 -12.74 -15.27
N ASN A 159 9.82 -11.88 -16.20
CA ASN A 159 9.05 -11.32 -17.31
C ASN A 159 7.72 -10.64 -16.89
N HIS A 160 7.64 -10.10 -15.67
CA HIS A 160 6.40 -9.57 -15.12
C HIS A 160 6.59 -8.24 -14.40
N GLY A 161 7.13 -8.26 -13.22
CA GLY A 161 7.27 -7.06 -12.37
C GLY A 161 7.92 -7.38 -11.04
N ALA A 162 7.46 -6.75 -9.97
CA ALA A 162 8.04 -6.89 -8.64
C ALA A 162 7.00 -6.91 -7.53
N ILE A 163 7.34 -7.54 -6.41
CA ILE A 163 6.59 -7.51 -5.15
C ILE A 163 7.49 -6.91 -4.09
N ALA A 164 6.96 -5.96 -3.32
CA ALA A 164 7.55 -5.46 -2.09
C ALA A 164 6.58 -5.64 -0.93
N VAL A 165 7.09 -6.03 0.25
CA VAL A 165 6.27 -6.27 1.44
C VAL A 165 6.73 -5.42 2.62
N GLY A 166 5.83 -5.16 3.54
CA GLY A 166 6.10 -4.42 4.77
C GLY A 166 5.18 -4.82 5.91
N GLN A 167 5.57 -4.45 7.13
CA GLN A 167 4.73 -4.62 8.32
C GLN A 167 3.45 -3.77 8.27
N ASP A 168 3.45 -2.72 7.45
CA ASP A 168 2.33 -1.84 7.16
C ASP A 168 2.43 -1.27 5.73
N LEU A 169 1.39 -0.54 5.33
CA LEU A 169 1.28 0.01 3.98
C LEU A 169 2.37 1.03 3.65
N ASP A 170 2.76 1.86 4.61
CA ASP A 170 3.78 2.90 4.39
C ASP A 170 5.16 2.28 4.19
N VAL A 171 5.49 1.24 4.97
CA VAL A 171 6.73 0.48 4.81
C VAL A 171 6.76 -0.27 3.48
N ALA A 172 5.67 -0.95 3.10
CA ALA A 172 5.60 -1.67 1.84
C ALA A 172 5.76 -0.73 0.64
N MET A 173 5.11 0.43 0.68
CA MET A 173 5.19 1.42 -0.39
C MET A 173 6.57 2.07 -0.48
N ARG A 174 7.19 2.43 0.65
CA ARG A 174 8.56 2.92 0.70
C ARG A 174 9.54 1.90 0.08
N ARG A 175 9.39 0.62 0.44
CA ARG A 175 10.20 -0.45 -0.14
C ARG A 175 9.97 -0.64 -1.63
N ALA A 176 8.76 -0.49 -2.13
CA ALA A 176 8.49 -0.55 -3.57
C ALA A 176 9.24 0.56 -4.34
N GLN A 177 9.31 1.78 -3.78
CA GLN A 177 10.08 2.89 -4.34
C GLN A 177 11.58 2.66 -4.26
N GLU A 178 12.08 2.18 -3.12
CA GLU A 178 13.50 1.86 -2.93
C GLU A 178 13.95 0.70 -3.82
N LEU A 179 13.10 -0.32 -4.02
CA LEU A 179 13.36 -1.44 -4.92
C LEU A 179 13.64 -0.95 -6.35
N GLU A 180 12.81 -0.06 -6.87
CA GLU A 180 13.01 0.52 -8.20
C GLU A 180 14.28 1.38 -8.24
N THR A 181 14.57 2.13 -7.18
CA THR A 181 15.81 2.92 -7.06
C THR A 181 17.04 2.00 -7.13
N LEU A 182 17.06 0.90 -6.37
CA LEU A 182 18.14 -0.08 -6.42
C LEU A 182 18.26 -0.77 -7.78
N ALA A 183 17.14 -1.16 -8.37
CA ALA A 183 17.10 -1.75 -9.70
C ALA A 183 17.69 -0.79 -10.74
N ARG A 184 17.33 0.50 -10.67
CA ARG A 184 17.88 1.55 -11.54
C ARG A 184 19.39 1.67 -11.38
N ILE A 185 19.88 1.80 -10.15
CA ILE A 185 21.31 1.90 -9.86
C ILE A 185 22.04 0.66 -10.41
N TYR A 186 21.50 -0.53 -10.16
CA TYR A 186 22.08 -1.79 -10.62
C TYR A 186 22.13 -1.89 -12.15
N CYS A 187 21.04 -1.56 -12.85
CA CYS A 187 20.99 -1.51 -14.31
C CYS A 187 22.03 -0.55 -14.90
N LEU A 188 22.14 0.66 -14.33
CA LEU A 188 23.12 1.64 -14.78
C LEU A 188 24.56 1.16 -14.52
N ALA A 189 24.83 0.57 -13.36
CA ALA A 189 26.15 0.05 -13.01
C ALA A 189 26.60 -1.07 -13.94
N ILE A 190 25.73 -2.07 -14.21
CA ILE A 190 26.06 -3.18 -15.13
C ILE A 190 26.17 -2.72 -16.60
N GLY A 191 25.52 -1.62 -16.97
CA GLY A 191 25.63 -1.02 -18.29
C GLY A 191 26.96 -0.27 -18.51
N VAL A 192 27.61 0.19 -17.43
CA VAL A 192 28.88 0.90 -17.46
C VAL A 192 30.07 -0.04 -17.23
N GLY A 193 29.85 -1.11 -16.45
CA GLY A 193 30.92 -2.04 -16.12
C GLY A 193 30.50 -3.14 -15.14
N ARG A 194 31.46 -3.70 -14.45
CA ARG A 194 31.22 -4.71 -13.41
C ARG A 194 31.09 -4.04 -12.04
N PRO A 195 29.88 -4.04 -11.41
CA PRO A 195 29.72 -3.44 -10.11
C PRO A 195 30.51 -4.18 -9.02
N ALA A 196 31.05 -3.44 -8.06
CA ALA A 196 31.60 -4.02 -6.85
C ALA A 196 30.44 -4.51 -5.98
N ILE A 197 30.47 -5.78 -5.59
CA ILE A 197 29.43 -6.43 -4.79
C ILE A 197 29.93 -6.50 -3.34
N LEU A 198 29.11 -6.01 -2.40
CA LEU A 198 29.36 -6.13 -0.97
C LEU A 198 29.27 -7.61 -0.55
N SER A 199 30.10 -8.01 0.41
CA SER A 199 30.03 -9.35 0.96
C SER A 199 28.75 -9.56 1.77
N ASP A 200 28.32 -10.82 1.88
CA ASP A 200 27.14 -11.20 2.68
C ASP A 200 27.31 -10.77 4.15
N GLU A 201 28.56 -10.85 4.66
CA GLU A 201 28.90 -10.42 6.03
C GLU A 201 28.70 -8.90 6.21
N GLU A 202 29.15 -8.08 5.23
CA GLU A 202 28.95 -6.63 5.29
C GLU A 202 27.46 -6.28 5.22
N VAL A 203 26.69 -6.91 4.32
CA VAL A 203 25.25 -6.71 4.24
C VAL A 203 24.59 -7.13 5.55
N GLY A 204 24.99 -8.26 6.15
CA GLY A 204 24.50 -8.70 7.46
C GLY A 204 24.71 -7.66 8.56
N ARG A 205 25.90 -7.04 8.61
CA ARG A 205 26.19 -5.92 9.54
C ARG A 205 25.24 -4.74 9.33
N ILE A 206 24.92 -4.42 8.09
CA ILE A 206 24.03 -3.31 7.76
C ILE A 206 22.57 -3.66 8.11
N VAL A 207 22.14 -4.90 7.90
CA VAL A 207 20.79 -5.37 8.33
C VAL A 207 20.61 -5.16 9.83
N GLU A 208 21.59 -5.52 10.64
CA GLU A 208 21.53 -5.29 12.10
C GLU A 208 21.44 -3.80 12.44
N ARG A 209 22.24 -2.94 11.78
CA ARG A 209 22.15 -1.48 11.97
C ARG A 209 20.78 -0.92 11.62
N PHE A 210 20.08 -1.45 10.61
CA PHE A 210 18.74 -0.99 10.25
C PHE A 210 17.67 -1.31 11.30
N LYS A 211 17.86 -2.34 12.14
CA LYS A 211 16.97 -2.61 13.27
C LYS A 211 16.95 -1.43 14.26
N ASP A 212 18.12 -0.84 14.53
CA ASP A 212 18.25 0.32 15.42
C ASP A 212 17.78 1.63 14.73
N TYR A 213 17.95 1.73 13.42
CA TYR A 213 17.51 2.89 12.63
C TYR A 213 15.97 3.00 12.56
N GLY A 214 15.27 1.89 12.78
CA GLY A 214 13.79 1.82 12.87
C GLY A 214 13.23 2.54 14.10
N ALA A 215 14.02 2.80 15.14
CA ALA A 215 13.66 3.66 16.28
C ALA A 215 13.37 5.12 15.85
N ALA A 216 13.77 5.54 14.66
CA ALA A 216 13.30 6.78 14.02
C ALA A 216 11.78 6.85 13.75
N ALA A 217 11.03 5.77 13.94
CA ALA A 217 9.58 5.79 13.95
C ALA A 217 9.02 6.63 15.12
N GLU A 218 9.72 6.70 16.24
CA GLU A 218 9.39 7.60 17.35
C GLU A 218 9.61 9.07 16.97
N THR A 219 10.69 9.36 16.26
CA THR A 219 10.99 10.70 15.75
C THR A 219 9.92 11.16 14.75
N ARG A 220 9.42 10.29 13.86
CA ARG A 220 8.31 10.61 12.94
C ARG A 220 7.00 10.90 13.68
N ARG A 221 6.73 10.21 14.81
CA ARG A 221 5.58 10.55 15.66
C ARG A 221 5.74 11.90 16.34
N ALA A 222 6.96 12.28 16.71
CA ALA A 222 7.26 13.55 17.37
C ALA A 222 7.16 14.76 16.44
N ILE A 223 7.49 14.61 15.15
CA ILE A 223 7.42 15.67 14.12
C ILE A 223 6.09 15.67 13.34
N ALA A 224 5.20 14.70 13.60
CA ALA A 224 3.87 14.71 12.99
C ALA A 224 3.09 15.94 13.48
N PRO A 225 2.47 16.74 12.59
CA PRO A 225 1.69 17.90 13.00
C PRO A 225 0.58 17.46 13.95
N PRO A 226 0.30 18.25 15.02
CA PRO A 226 -0.70 17.90 16.00
C PRO A 226 -2.04 17.69 15.31
N LYS A 227 -2.68 16.53 15.53
CA LYS A 227 -4.03 16.27 15.03
C LYS A 227 -4.92 17.41 15.46
N LYS A 228 -5.48 18.19 14.51
CA LYS A 228 -6.42 19.27 14.77
C LYS A 228 -7.53 18.71 15.67
N ARG A 229 -7.51 19.11 16.95
CA ARG A 229 -8.61 18.83 17.88
C ARG A 229 -9.88 19.40 17.27
N ALA A 230 -10.82 18.55 16.91
CA ALA A 230 -12.15 18.99 16.50
C ALA A 230 -12.68 19.91 17.62
N ARG A 231 -12.90 21.18 17.30
CA ARG A 231 -13.57 22.13 18.20
C ARG A 231 -14.97 21.59 18.46
N ARG A 232 -15.14 20.89 19.57
CA ARG A 232 -16.47 20.59 20.10
C ARG A 232 -17.06 21.89 20.64
N GLY A 233 -18.08 22.39 19.92
CA GLY A 233 -19.26 23.06 20.39
C GLY A 233 -19.08 24.16 21.41
N ALA A 234 -19.09 25.41 20.93
CA ALA A 234 -19.64 26.54 21.68
C ALA A 234 -20.95 26.97 21.00
N ALA A 235 -22.02 26.26 21.32
CA ALA A 235 -23.38 26.66 20.96
C ALA A 235 -24.32 26.19 22.04
N LYS A 236 -24.31 26.89 23.17
CA LYS A 236 -25.41 26.96 24.16
C LYS A 236 -25.12 28.09 25.14
N ALA A 237 -25.61 29.30 24.85
CA ALA A 237 -25.99 30.30 25.81
C ALA A 237 -26.35 31.63 25.11
N ALA A 238 -27.58 31.79 24.63
CA ALA A 238 -28.23 33.10 24.49
C ALA A 238 -29.70 32.91 24.06
N ALA A 239 -30.52 32.51 25.01
CA ALA A 239 -31.95 32.66 24.87
C ALA A 239 -32.58 32.69 26.29
N THR A 240 -32.48 33.81 26.97
CA THR A 240 -33.43 34.19 28.00
C THR A 240 -33.31 35.69 28.26
N LYS A 241 -34.43 36.34 28.17
CA LYS A 241 -34.86 37.69 28.59
C LYS A 241 -35.07 38.69 27.47
N ARG A 242 -36.32 38.83 27.08
CA ARG A 242 -37.08 40.07 27.31
C ARG A 242 -38.54 39.85 26.94
N GLY A 243 -39.36 39.81 27.98
CA GLY A 243 -40.80 39.97 27.87
C GLY A 243 -41.14 41.48 27.87
N GLY A 244 -42.33 41.82 27.43
CA GLY A 244 -42.89 43.14 27.62
C GLY A 244 -43.88 43.58 26.57
N LYS A 245 -45.15 43.25 26.78
CA LYS A 245 -46.39 44.06 26.67
C LYS A 245 -46.57 45.08 25.53
N LYS A 246 -47.64 44.99 24.79
CA LYS A 246 -48.93 45.70 24.75
C LYS A 246 -49.52 45.76 23.36
N LYS A 247 -50.70 45.18 23.19
CA LYS A 247 -52.03 45.78 22.97
C LYS A 247 -52.20 46.68 21.72
N THR A 248 -53.19 46.27 20.98
CA THR A 248 -54.42 46.88 20.41
C THR A 248 -54.30 47.19 18.90
N THR A 249 -55.18 46.93 18.04
CA THR A 249 -56.59 46.94 17.76
C THR A 249 -56.86 46.72 16.26
N ARG A 250 -57.79 45.84 15.90
CA ARG A 250 -58.89 46.06 14.96
C ARG A 250 -58.65 46.62 13.55
N LYS A 251 -58.89 45.89 12.48
CA LYS A 251 -60.08 45.95 11.59
C LYS A 251 -59.86 45.15 10.30
N LYS A 252 -60.79 44.27 10.02
CA LYS A 252 -61.18 43.79 8.68
C LYS A 252 -62.02 44.90 7.97
N PRO A 253 -62.53 44.74 6.72
CA PRO A 253 -62.29 43.76 5.64
C PRO A 253 -62.18 44.43 4.24
N HIS A 254 -61.84 43.70 3.15
CA HIS A 254 -62.66 43.52 1.93
C HIS A 254 -61.85 42.85 0.81
N SER A 255 -62.36 41.75 0.37
CA SER A 255 -62.26 41.27 -1.03
C SER A 255 -63.14 42.17 -1.91
N PRO A 256 -63.20 42.09 -3.29
CA PRO A 256 -62.84 41.00 -4.14
C PRO A 256 -62.27 41.38 -5.55
N GLY A 257 -62.00 40.34 -6.35
CA GLY A 257 -62.22 40.36 -7.81
C GLY A 257 -61.01 40.54 -8.69
N ARG A 258 -60.55 39.67 -9.36
CA ARG A 258 -60.87 38.82 -10.54
C ARG A 258 -59.72 37.86 -10.77
#